data_5c971b4633370fbf5337aac7086c2b0b
#
_entry.id   5c971b4633370fbf5337aac7086c2b0b
#
_cell.length_a   1.000
_cell.length_b   1.000
_cell.length_c   1.000
_cell.angle_alpha   90.00
_cell.angle_beta   90.00
_cell.angle_gamma   90.00
#
_symmetry.space_group_name_H-M   'P 1'
#
loop_
_entity.id
_entity.type
_entity.pdbx_description
1 polymer ?
#
loop_
_entity_poly.entity_id
_entity_poly.type
_entity_poly.pdbx_seq_one_letter_code
_entity_poly.pdbx_strand_id
1 'polypeptide(L)'
;MGNATAINQPRLQRLVHRLINIYSPSGKEEEILEYLHNHLKRKGLPVMRQEVDDNRYNLLVAPPEAEIQLGLVGHLDTVTAYDLDHYEAEQDGDLITGLGAADMKGGCAAMVEAFVALWEQVEARPPVALALVVGEEEEGDGARELVRDFQFPWAVIGEPTDLTPCLSNYGYLEVQLSTKGKQIHASLSDRDRNPVAALLRLILGITMHMDEKRPELVYNIRDLRSSQAGFVVPESCEGWLDIHLPPSESVGDIMAELEEIVARDGEVNKPVESMLHFDTIDSGFILPEKGMVVERLREIYSKRSLPWKPAPFISHSDANQLWQAGVRTILLGPGQLKKAHAPDESASFRQICLAAEIYYELAMAMGQRKPR
;
A
#
# COMPACT_ATOMS: atom_id res chain seq x y z
N MET A 1 24.37 -29.30 -11.45
CA MET A 1 24.98 -28.67 -10.28
C MET A 1 24.00 -27.56 -9.90
N GLY A 2 23.28 -27.73 -8.78
CA GLY A 2 22.37 -26.69 -8.29
C GLY A 2 23.20 -25.45 -7.95
N ASN A 3 22.92 -24.32 -8.59
CA ASN A 3 23.46 -23.04 -8.17
C ASN A 3 23.02 -22.84 -6.71
N ALA A 4 23.98 -22.75 -5.79
CA ALA A 4 23.69 -22.33 -4.44
C ALA A 4 23.02 -20.95 -4.54
N THR A 5 21.79 -20.83 -4.00
CA THR A 5 21.08 -19.55 -4.00
C THR A 5 21.85 -18.57 -3.12
N ALA A 6 21.97 -17.32 -3.57
CA ALA A 6 22.59 -16.26 -2.77
C ALA A 6 21.82 -15.99 -1.46
N ILE A 7 20.54 -16.35 -1.45
CA ILE A 7 19.59 -16.10 -0.35
C ILE A 7 19.74 -17.15 0.74
N ASN A 8 19.90 -16.70 1.98
CA ASN A 8 19.95 -17.56 3.16
C ASN A 8 18.52 -17.80 3.69
N GLN A 9 17.88 -18.87 3.18
CA GLN A 9 16.49 -19.19 3.54
C GLN A 9 16.25 -19.32 5.06
N PRO A 10 17.11 -19.99 5.88
CA PRO A 10 16.91 -20.02 7.32
C PRO A 10 16.98 -18.65 8.00
N ARG A 11 17.81 -17.72 7.48
CA ARG A 11 17.87 -16.33 7.98
C ARG A 11 16.60 -15.59 7.61
N LEU A 12 16.18 -15.68 6.36
CA LEU A 12 14.95 -15.08 5.85
C LEU A 12 13.72 -15.55 6.64
N GLN A 13 13.60 -16.86 6.91
CA GLN A 13 12.48 -17.38 7.69
C GLN A 13 12.41 -16.77 9.09
N ARG A 14 13.54 -16.73 9.81
CA ARG A 14 13.59 -16.07 11.13
C ARG A 14 13.26 -14.59 11.06
N LEU A 15 13.66 -13.91 9.99
CA LEU A 15 13.34 -12.50 9.79
C LEU A 15 11.85 -12.29 9.59
N VAL A 16 11.21 -13.06 8.70
CA VAL A 16 9.75 -12.99 8.44
C VAL A 16 8.98 -13.17 9.76
N HIS A 17 9.25 -14.25 10.49
CA HIS A 17 8.60 -14.50 11.78
C HIS A 17 8.81 -13.34 12.75
N ARG A 18 10.04 -12.80 12.83
CA ARG A 18 10.31 -11.68 13.75
C ARG A 18 9.56 -10.41 13.36
N LEU A 19 9.46 -10.08 12.07
CA LEU A 19 8.75 -8.89 11.62
C LEU A 19 7.25 -9.01 11.89
N ILE A 20 6.65 -10.16 11.62
CA ILE A 20 5.23 -10.41 11.89
C ILE A 20 4.94 -10.30 13.40
N ASN A 21 5.81 -10.88 14.26
CA ASN A 21 5.64 -10.86 15.70
C ASN A 21 5.86 -9.48 16.35
N ILE A 22 6.29 -8.48 15.61
CA ILE A 22 6.32 -7.09 16.06
C ILE A 22 5.03 -6.41 15.59
N TYR A 23 4.15 -6.05 16.52
CA TYR A 23 2.93 -5.33 16.24
C TYR A 23 3.26 -3.90 15.85
N SER A 24 2.98 -3.52 14.60
CA SER A 24 3.35 -2.22 14.04
C SER A 24 2.23 -1.61 13.19
N PRO A 25 1.04 -1.34 13.75
CA PRO A 25 0.04 -0.59 13.01
C PRO A 25 0.55 0.82 12.74
N SER A 26 0.01 1.48 11.70
CA SER A 26 0.37 2.87 11.37
C SER A 26 0.35 3.76 12.61
N GLY A 27 1.40 4.56 12.79
CA GLY A 27 1.63 5.38 13.99
C GLY A 27 2.28 4.66 15.18
N LYS A 28 2.59 3.36 15.08
CA LYS A 28 3.25 2.55 16.14
C LYS A 28 4.40 1.69 15.59
N GLU A 29 5.13 2.19 14.64
CA GLU A 29 6.19 1.45 13.94
C GLU A 29 7.55 1.47 14.67
N GLU A 30 7.67 2.15 15.80
CA GLU A 30 8.96 2.36 16.52
C GLU A 30 9.71 1.06 16.78
N GLU A 31 9.05 0.01 17.28
CA GLU A 31 9.72 -1.26 17.63
C GLU A 31 10.27 -1.96 16.37
N ILE A 32 9.51 -2.03 15.28
CA ILE A 32 9.97 -2.69 14.04
C ILE A 32 11.10 -1.90 13.38
N LEU A 33 11.03 -0.57 13.43
CA LEU A 33 12.06 0.33 12.91
C LEU A 33 13.37 0.15 13.69
N GLU A 34 13.31 0.15 15.02
CA GLU A 34 14.50 -0.05 15.85
C GLU A 34 15.10 -1.45 15.65
N TYR A 35 14.26 -2.48 15.57
CA TYR A 35 14.71 -3.83 15.29
C TYR A 35 15.45 -3.91 13.95
N LEU A 36 14.87 -3.41 12.87
CA LEU A 36 15.45 -3.45 11.53
C LEU A 36 16.70 -2.57 11.41
N HIS A 37 16.71 -1.39 11.99
CA HIS A 37 17.88 -0.54 12.04
C HIS A 37 19.07 -1.28 12.70
N ASN A 38 18.85 -1.91 13.85
CA ASN A 38 19.88 -2.67 14.55
C ASN A 38 20.28 -3.96 13.81
N HIS A 39 19.31 -4.62 13.14
CA HIS A 39 19.58 -5.80 12.34
C HIS A 39 20.50 -5.47 11.15
N LEU A 40 20.17 -4.45 10.37
CA LEU A 40 20.93 -4.02 9.21
C LEU A 40 22.32 -3.50 9.60
N LYS A 41 22.43 -2.70 10.65
CA LYS A 41 23.73 -2.24 11.18
C LYS A 41 24.64 -3.38 11.59
N ARG A 42 24.13 -4.40 12.29
CA ARG A 42 24.91 -5.59 12.66
C ARG A 42 25.40 -6.38 11.44
N LYS A 43 24.73 -6.23 10.30
CA LYS A 43 25.14 -6.80 9.01
C LYS A 43 26.11 -5.90 8.23
N GLY A 44 26.50 -4.77 8.79
CA GLY A 44 27.45 -3.83 8.19
C GLY A 44 26.87 -2.97 7.07
N LEU A 45 25.53 -2.86 6.97
CA LEU A 45 24.89 -2.00 5.98
C LEU A 45 24.89 -0.53 6.45
N PRO A 46 25.08 0.44 5.54
CA PRO A 46 25.03 1.87 5.84
C PRO A 46 23.58 2.36 5.98
N VAL A 47 22.97 2.09 7.13
CA VAL A 47 21.58 2.45 7.39
C VAL A 47 21.48 3.93 7.77
N MET A 48 20.62 4.64 7.08
CA MET A 48 20.23 6.02 7.38
C MET A 48 18.78 6.05 7.88
N ARG A 49 18.48 7.04 8.74
CA ARG A 49 17.12 7.39 9.15
C ARG A 49 16.72 8.65 8.43
N GLN A 50 15.50 8.66 7.91
CA GLN A 50 14.85 9.85 7.39
C GLN A 50 13.63 10.12 8.27
N GLU A 51 13.64 11.24 8.99
CA GLU A 51 12.54 11.66 9.87
C GLU A 51 11.25 11.84 9.05
N VAL A 52 10.15 11.28 9.53
CA VAL A 52 8.81 11.49 8.99
C VAL A 52 8.01 12.37 9.93
N ASP A 53 8.06 12.07 11.23
CA ASP A 53 7.52 12.91 12.30
C ASP A 53 8.36 12.77 13.59
N ASP A 54 7.85 13.23 14.72
CA ASP A 54 8.57 13.22 16.00
C ASP A 54 8.98 11.81 16.48
N ASN A 55 8.29 10.76 16.05
CA ASN A 55 8.49 9.38 16.53
C ASN A 55 8.77 8.37 15.42
N ARG A 56 8.47 8.70 14.16
CA ARG A 56 8.58 7.79 13.02
C ARG A 56 9.64 8.25 12.03
N TYR A 57 10.30 7.31 11.41
CA TYR A 57 11.31 7.55 10.38
C TYR A 57 11.34 6.42 9.37
N ASN A 58 11.68 6.75 8.14
CA ASN A 58 12.02 5.74 7.14
C ASN A 58 13.43 5.20 7.38
N LEU A 59 13.66 3.93 7.04
CA LEU A 59 14.99 3.32 7.00
C LEU A 59 15.49 3.22 5.57
N LEU A 60 16.63 3.81 5.31
CA LEU A 60 17.25 3.78 3.99
C LEU A 60 18.61 3.10 4.04
N VAL A 61 18.89 2.27 3.04
CA VAL A 61 20.20 1.68 2.78
C VAL A 61 20.57 1.94 1.34
N ALA A 62 21.63 2.69 1.11
CA ALA A 62 22.13 2.97 -0.23
C ALA A 62 23.67 2.88 -0.25
N PRO A 63 24.27 2.48 -1.38
CA PRO A 63 25.71 2.56 -1.55
C PRO A 63 26.17 4.00 -1.42
N PRO A 64 27.23 4.31 -0.64
CA PRO A 64 27.79 5.65 -0.55
C PRO A 64 28.20 6.16 -1.95
N GLU A 65 27.91 7.43 -2.23
CA GLU A 65 28.31 8.14 -3.46
C GLU A 65 27.77 7.55 -4.78
N ALA A 66 26.86 6.58 -4.75
CA ALA A 66 26.23 6.03 -5.95
C ALA A 66 25.02 6.86 -6.37
N GLU A 67 24.91 7.17 -7.66
CA GLU A 67 23.66 7.66 -8.24
C GLU A 67 22.67 6.50 -8.33
N ILE A 68 21.69 6.48 -7.44
CA ILE A 68 20.72 5.39 -7.32
C ILE A 68 19.84 5.33 -8.57
N GLN A 69 19.74 4.15 -9.16
CA GLN A 69 18.95 3.90 -10.37
C GLN A 69 17.66 3.13 -10.09
N LEU A 70 17.57 2.47 -8.93
CA LEU A 70 16.43 1.67 -8.51
C LEU A 70 16.27 1.74 -7.00
N GLY A 71 15.06 2.04 -6.52
CA GLY A 71 14.63 1.82 -5.14
C GLY A 71 13.88 0.48 -5.01
N LEU A 72 14.22 -0.34 -4.02
CA LEU A 72 13.35 -1.38 -3.50
C LEU A 72 12.63 -0.79 -2.30
N VAL A 73 11.32 -0.67 -2.37
CA VAL A 73 10.51 0.07 -1.39
C VAL A 73 9.49 -0.87 -0.77
N GLY A 74 9.29 -0.76 0.54
CA GLY A 74 8.25 -1.50 1.24
C GLY A 74 7.87 -0.84 2.54
N HIS A 75 6.58 -0.90 2.90
CA HIS A 75 6.09 -0.37 4.16
C HIS A 75 6.22 -1.39 5.30
N LEU A 76 6.39 -0.87 6.51
CA LEU A 76 6.58 -1.66 7.73
C LEU A 76 5.37 -1.67 8.64
N ASP A 77 4.46 -0.75 8.41
CA ASP A 77 3.20 -0.69 9.11
C ASP A 77 2.21 -1.75 8.62
N THR A 78 1.15 -1.92 9.35
CA THR A 78 0.02 -2.80 9.05
C THR A 78 -1.26 -2.10 9.45
N VAL A 79 -2.39 -2.59 8.97
CA VAL A 79 -3.68 -2.27 9.57
C VAL A 79 -3.71 -2.70 11.05
N THR A 80 -4.69 -2.19 11.80
CA THR A 80 -4.90 -2.61 13.18
C THR A 80 -5.27 -4.09 13.23
N ALA A 81 -4.65 -4.84 14.17
CA ALA A 81 -4.93 -6.26 14.35
C ALA A 81 -6.43 -6.50 14.62
N TYR A 82 -6.99 -7.47 13.95
CA TYR A 82 -8.36 -7.92 14.18
C TYR A 82 -8.50 -8.52 15.59
N ASP A 83 -7.48 -9.26 16.02
CA ASP A 83 -7.38 -9.86 17.35
C ASP A 83 -5.94 -9.70 17.86
N LEU A 84 -5.77 -8.98 18.97
CA LEU A 84 -4.44 -8.74 19.57
C LEU A 84 -3.83 -9.98 20.21
N ASP A 85 -4.62 -11.01 20.46
CA ASP A 85 -4.13 -12.28 21.02
C ASP A 85 -3.66 -13.26 19.92
N HIS A 86 -3.99 -12.99 18.63
CA HIS A 86 -3.77 -13.93 17.52
C HIS A 86 -3.24 -13.27 16.24
N TYR A 87 -2.34 -12.29 16.36
CA TYR A 87 -1.71 -11.63 15.19
C TYR A 87 -0.32 -12.17 14.85
N GLU A 88 0.29 -12.95 15.73
CA GLU A 88 1.67 -13.42 15.61
C GLU A 88 1.84 -14.45 14.49
N ALA A 89 3.12 -14.66 14.11
CA ALA A 89 3.47 -15.59 13.05
C ALA A 89 3.25 -17.05 13.46
N GLU A 90 2.41 -17.75 12.73
CA GLU A 90 2.32 -19.20 12.75
C GLU A 90 2.78 -19.77 11.41
N GLN A 91 3.39 -20.95 11.41
CA GLN A 91 3.81 -21.59 10.18
C GLN A 91 3.36 -23.05 10.13
N ASP A 92 2.61 -23.38 9.07
CA ASP A 92 2.27 -24.76 8.71
C ASP A 92 2.82 -25.08 7.31
N GLY A 93 3.86 -25.88 7.28
CA GLY A 93 4.55 -26.24 6.03
C GLY A 93 5.11 -25.01 5.30
N ASP A 94 4.53 -24.70 4.16
CA ASP A 94 4.93 -23.55 3.33
C ASP A 94 4.18 -22.26 3.68
N LEU A 95 3.08 -22.33 4.40
CA LEU A 95 2.22 -21.21 4.71
C LEU A 95 2.65 -20.55 6.02
N ILE A 96 2.92 -19.26 5.98
CA ILE A 96 3.14 -18.40 7.16
C ILE A 96 1.89 -17.54 7.30
N THR A 97 1.21 -17.64 8.43
CA THR A 97 0.03 -16.85 8.79
C THR A 97 0.42 -15.81 9.83
N GLY A 98 -0.19 -14.64 9.80
CA GLY A 98 0.00 -13.55 10.76
C GLY A 98 -0.17 -12.18 10.10
N LEU A 99 -0.37 -11.17 10.91
CA LEU A 99 -0.61 -9.80 10.46
C LEU A 99 0.59 -9.22 9.71
N GLY A 100 0.38 -8.75 8.49
CA GLY A 100 1.44 -8.27 7.60
C GLY A 100 2.21 -9.40 6.88
N ALA A 101 1.80 -10.67 7.01
CA ALA A 101 2.47 -11.77 6.32
C ALA A 101 2.44 -11.59 4.80
N ALA A 102 1.33 -11.13 4.25
CA ALA A 102 1.15 -10.78 2.85
C ALA A 102 1.42 -9.29 2.61
N ASP A 103 0.92 -8.41 3.48
CA ASP A 103 0.87 -6.97 3.30
C ASP A 103 1.62 -6.22 4.43
N MET A 104 2.88 -5.78 4.22
CA MET A 104 3.79 -6.39 3.25
C MET A 104 5.11 -6.79 3.92
N LYS A 105 5.06 -7.26 5.23
CA LYS A 105 6.26 -7.67 5.97
C LYS A 105 7.00 -8.83 5.31
N GLY A 106 6.26 -9.75 4.63
CA GLY A 106 6.87 -10.80 3.80
C GLY A 106 7.72 -10.24 2.66
N GLY A 107 7.21 -9.23 1.96
CA GLY A 107 7.91 -8.49 0.92
C GLY A 107 9.12 -7.73 1.46
N CYS A 108 8.95 -7.01 2.58
CA CYS A 108 10.03 -6.31 3.28
C CYS A 108 11.15 -7.26 3.71
N ALA A 109 10.82 -8.41 4.30
CA ALA A 109 11.82 -9.41 4.69
C ALA A 109 12.60 -9.95 3.48
N ALA A 110 11.92 -10.18 2.36
CA ALA A 110 12.55 -10.60 1.10
C ALA A 110 13.54 -9.55 0.58
N MET A 111 13.18 -8.26 0.61
CA MET A 111 14.05 -7.15 0.22
C MET A 111 15.25 -7.01 1.15
N VAL A 112 15.03 -7.06 2.46
CA VAL A 112 16.11 -7.00 3.46
C VAL A 112 17.10 -8.14 3.27
N GLU A 113 16.62 -9.37 3.08
CA GLU A 113 17.50 -10.53 2.84
C GLU A 113 18.29 -10.39 1.55
N ALA A 114 17.67 -9.91 0.47
CA ALA A 114 18.37 -9.64 -0.79
C ALA A 114 19.51 -8.62 -0.61
N PHE A 115 19.26 -7.54 0.13
CA PHE A 115 20.28 -6.53 0.45
C PHE A 115 21.39 -7.08 1.35
N VAL A 116 21.09 -7.87 2.37
CA VAL A 116 22.09 -8.52 3.20
C VAL A 116 22.95 -9.46 2.34
N ALA A 117 22.36 -10.24 1.45
CA ALA A 117 23.08 -11.12 0.55
C ALA A 117 24.00 -10.33 -0.40
N LEU A 118 23.53 -9.20 -0.95
CA LEU A 118 24.35 -8.30 -1.76
C LEU A 118 25.56 -7.77 -0.96
N TRP A 119 25.34 -7.36 0.27
CA TRP A 119 26.40 -6.83 1.13
C TRP A 119 27.44 -7.88 1.51
N GLU A 120 27.02 -9.12 1.74
CA GLU A 120 27.92 -10.23 2.10
C GLU A 120 28.72 -10.78 0.91
N GLN A 121 28.18 -10.71 -0.33
CA GLN A 121 28.71 -11.47 -1.48
C GLN A 121 29.29 -10.62 -2.61
N VAL A 122 29.00 -9.31 -2.66
CA VAL A 122 29.37 -8.45 -3.80
C VAL A 122 30.22 -7.27 -3.31
N GLU A 123 31.44 -7.13 -3.86
CA GLU A 123 32.31 -5.98 -3.54
C GLU A 123 31.84 -4.69 -4.19
N ALA A 124 31.55 -4.72 -5.51
CA ALA A 124 31.05 -3.58 -6.26
C ALA A 124 29.54 -3.48 -6.08
N ARG A 125 29.09 -2.56 -5.21
CA ARG A 125 27.67 -2.39 -4.90
C ARG A 125 26.89 -1.90 -6.11
N PRO A 126 25.75 -2.53 -6.48
CA PRO A 126 24.91 -2.03 -7.54
C PRO A 126 24.24 -0.70 -7.11
N PRO A 127 23.82 0.17 -8.08
CA PRO A 127 23.20 1.46 -7.80
C PRO A 127 21.72 1.29 -7.41
N VAL A 128 21.48 0.51 -6.33
CA VAL A 128 20.16 0.16 -5.82
C VAL A 128 20.07 0.57 -4.36
N ALA A 129 18.97 1.19 -3.97
CA ALA A 129 18.64 1.51 -2.58
C ALA A 129 17.53 0.59 -2.05
N LEU A 130 17.55 0.34 -0.75
CA LEU A 130 16.44 -0.20 0.01
C LEU A 130 15.82 0.94 0.80
N ALA A 131 14.52 1.13 0.69
CA ALA A 131 13.74 2.06 1.48
C ALA A 131 12.61 1.29 2.19
N LEU A 132 12.65 1.29 3.50
CA LEU A 132 11.59 0.74 4.34
C LEU A 132 10.86 1.93 4.95
N VAL A 133 9.61 2.12 4.54
CA VAL A 133 8.80 3.29 4.86
C VAL A 133 7.73 2.99 5.90
N VAL A 134 7.08 4.02 6.40
CA VAL A 134 6.03 3.96 7.43
C VAL A 134 4.74 4.60 6.91
N GLY A 135 3.60 4.24 7.51
CA GLY A 135 2.33 4.94 7.35
C GLY A 135 1.61 4.71 6.02
N GLU A 136 1.93 3.66 5.27
CA GLU A 136 1.27 3.35 3.99
C GLU A 136 -0.22 3.06 4.18
N GLU A 137 -0.56 2.28 5.21
CA GLU A 137 -1.90 1.79 5.51
C GLU A 137 -2.90 2.88 5.96
N GLU A 138 -2.41 4.11 6.14
CA GLU A 138 -3.25 5.26 6.49
C GLU A 138 -2.99 6.43 5.53
N GLU A 139 -1.91 7.18 5.74
CA GLU A 139 -1.70 8.46 5.04
C GLU A 139 -0.65 8.42 3.93
N GLY A 140 0.20 7.38 3.85
CA GLY A 140 1.32 7.30 2.90
C GLY A 140 2.40 8.39 3.14
N ASP A 141 2.50 8.87 4.37
CA ASP A 141 3.40 9.98 4.74
C ASP A 141 4.89 9.59 4.62
N GLY A 142 5.24 8.33 4.93
CA GLY A 142 6.59 7.83 4.74
C GLY A 142 7.06 7.88 3.29
N ALA A 143 6.21 7.45 2.34
CA ALA A 143 6.53 7.51 0.93
C ALA A 143 6.62 8.95 0.40
N ARG A 144 5.75 9.85 0.88
CA ARG A 144 5.83 11.28 0.55
C ARG A 144 7.14 11.91 1.02
N GLU A 145 7.58 11.61 2.24
CA GLU A 145 8.86 12.09 2.74
C GLU A 145 10.03 11.46 1.96
N LEU A 146 9.94 10.17 1.61
CA LEU A 146 10.97 9.49 0.82
C LEU A 146 11.26 10.24 -0.48
N VAL A 147 10.24 10.57 -1.28
CA VAL A 147 10.41 11.20 -2.59
C VAL A 147 10.78 12.68 -2.50
N ARG A 148 10.58 13.34 -1.35
CA ARG A 148 11.03 14.71 -1.11
C ARG A 148 12.56 14.80 -1.05
N ASP A 149 13.20 13.84 -0.39
CA ASP A 149 14.63 13.91 -0.09
C ASP A 149 15.47 13.01 -1.01
N PHE A 150 14.88 11.94 -1.57
CA PHE A 150 15.59 10.96 -2.39
C PHE A 150 14.98 10.83 -3.78
N GLN A 151 15.84 10.89 -4.79
CA GLN A 151 15.44 10.72 -6.18
C GLN A 151 16.07 9.47 -6.78
N PHE A 152 15.24 8.62 -7.37
CA PHE A 152 15.64 7.50 -8.19
C PHE A 152 14.64 7.32 -9.34
N PRO A 153 15.12 6.92 -10.55
CA PRO A 153 14.25 6.89 -11.72
C PRO A 153 13.26 5.72 -11.73
N TRP A 154 13.53 4.68 -10.93
CA TRP A 154 12.71 3.47 -10.87
C TRP A 154 12.53 3.00 -9.44
N ALA A 155 11.36 2.42 -9.16
CA ALA A 155 11.09 1.70 -7.92
C ALA A 155 10.45 0.34 -8.19
N VAL A 156 10.72 -0.62 -7.31
CA VAL A 156 9.94 -1.85 -7.16
C VAL A 156 9.39 -1.86 -5.74
N ILE A 157 8.08 -1.97 -5.62
CA ILE A 157 7.38 -2.05 -4.34
C ILE A 157 6.95 -3.49 -4.10
N GLY A 158 7.17 -3.98 -2.89
CA GLY A 158 7.01 -5.40 -2.55
C GLY A 158 5.60 -5.83 -2.15
N GLU A 159 4.57 -5.17 -2.67
CA GLU A 159 3.15 -5.45 -2.45
C GLU A 159 2.74 -6.89 -2.79
N PRO A 160 1.64 -7.41 -2.21
CA PRO A 160 1.18 -8.80 -2.39
C PRO A 160 0.59 -9.04 -3.78
N THR A 161 1.45 -9.18 -4.79
CA THR A 161 1.06 -9.36 -6.19
C THR A 161 1.04 -10.82 -6.66
N ASP A 162 1.23 -11.79 -5.76
CA ASP A 162 1.43 -13.22 -6.11
C ASP A 162 2.62 -13.43 -7.07
N LEU A 163 3.65 -12.61 -6.93
CA LEU A 163 4.78 -12.49 -7.86
C LEU A 163 4.38 -12.20 -9.32
N THR A 164 3.21 -11.64 -9.53
CA THR A 164 2.80 -11.12 -10.83
C THR A 164 3.31 -9.69 -10.98
N PRO A 165 4.13 -9.37 -12.01
CA PRO A 165 4.55 -8.00 -12.21
C PRO A 165 3.36 -7.08 -12.48
N CYS A 166 3.14 -6.08 -11.64
CA CYS A 166 2.09 -5.09 -11.86
C CYS A 166 2.71 -3.81 -12.42
N LEU A 167 2.36 -3.51 -13.69
CA LEU A 167 2.81 -2.32 -14.41
C LEU A 167 1.75 -1.22 -14.44
N SER A 168 0.64 -1.43 -13.77
CA SER A 168 -0.39 -0.42 -13.55
C SER A 168 -0.94 -0.56 -12.15
N ASN A 169 -1.37 0.56 -11.60
CA ASN A 169 -1.89 0.68 -10.25
C ASN A 169 -3.18 1.47 -10.26
N TYR A 170 -4.15 1.05 -9.47
CA TYR A 170 -5.41 1.78 -9.35
C TYR A 170 -5.20 3.10 -8.63
N GLY A 171 -6.08 4.06 -8.92
CA GLY A 171 -6.25 5.25 -8.11
C GLY A 171 -7.14 4.97 -6.91
N TYR A 172 -7.17 5.93 -6.01
CA TYR A 172 -7.98 5.87 -4.81
C TYR A 172 -8.57 7.23 -4.49
N LEU A 173 -9.81 7.22 -4.04
CA LEU A 173 -10.52 8.40 -3.59
C LEU A 173 -11.24 8.07 -2.30
N GLU A 174 -10.83 8.71 -1.21
CA GLU A 174 -11.53 8.66 0.06
C GLU A 174 -12.50 9.83 0.15
N VAL A 175 -13.76 9.50 0.40
CA VAL A 175 -14.86 10.46 0.37
C VAL A 175 -15.59 10.46 1.71
N GLN A 176 -15.53 11.58 2.42
CA GLN A 176 -16.36 11.82 3.58
C GLN A 176 -17.64 12.55 3.15
N LEU A 177 -18.77 11.95 3.45
CA LEU A 177 -20.10 12.53 3.28
C LEU A 177 -20.64 12.91 4.65
N SER A 178 -21.15 14.11 4.80
CA SER A 178 -21.80 14.54 6.03
C SER A 178 -23.12 15.25 5.79
N THR A 179 -24.03 15.07 6.72
CA THR A 179 -25.34 15.73 6.71
C THR A 179 -25.60 16.37 8.06
N LYS A 180 -26.14 17.59 8.05
CA LYS A 180 -26.41 18.37 9.23
C LYS A 180 -27.84 18.93 9.23
N GLY A 181 -28.53 18.77 10.36
CA GLY A 181 -29.89 19.27 10.60
C GLY A 181 -30.05 19.86 11.98
N LYS A 182 -31.25 19.79 12.52
CA LYS A 182 -31.55 20.27 13.86
C LYS A 182 -31.99 19.11 14.74
N GLN A 183 -31.47 19.06 15.95
CA GLN A 183 -31.94 18.15 16.98
C GLN A 183 -33.38 18.51 17.39
N ILE A 184 -34.29 17.56 17.28
CA ILE A 184 -35.69 17.71 17.66
C ILE A 184 -36.17 16.44 18.40
N HIS A 185 -37.28 16.54 19.14
CA HIS A 185 -37.85 15.37 19.78
C HIS A 185 -38.24 14.29 18.74
N ALA A 186 -37.97 13.02 19.04
CA ALA A 186 -38.16 11.92 18.09
C ALA A 186 -39.58 11.82 17.52
N SER A 187 -40.63 12.14 18.34
CA SER A 187 -42.04 12.15 17.89
C SER A 187 -42.37 13.26 16.87
N LEU A 188 -41.47 14.23 16.70
CA LEU A 188 -41.59 15.30 15.71
C LEU A 188 -40.67 15.04 14.49
N SER A 189 -40.13 13.83 14.41
CA SER A 189 -39.30 13.42 13.29
C SER A 189 -40.06 13.53 11.97
N ASP A 190 -39.46 14.21 11.02
CA ASP A 190 -39.92 14.29 9.65
C ASP A 190 -38.84 13.67 8.76
N ARG A 191 -39.22 12.91 7.75
CA ARG A 191 -38.30 12.23 6.81
C ARG A 191 -37.30 13.19 6.18
N ASP A 192 -37.73 14.43 5.91
CA ASP A 192 -36.93 15.43 5.23
C ASP A 192 -36.07 16.27 6.19
N ARG A 193 -36.18 16.05 7.49
CA ARG A 193 -35.41 16.75 8.54
C ARG A 193 -34.45 15.85 9.31
N ASN A 194 -34.36 14.59 8.94
CA ASN A 194 -33.51 13.63 9.63
C ASN A 194 -32.17 13.46 8.87
N PRO A 195 -31.04 13.93 9.43
CA PRO A 195 -29.73 13.80 8.79
C PRO A 195 -29.35 12.36 8.44
N VAL A 196 -29.67 11.39 9.29
CA VAL A 196 -29.39 9.97 9.01
C VAL A 196 -30.14 9.51 7.76
N ALA A 197 -31.42 9.86 7.64
CA ALA A 197 -32.21 9.50 6.46
C ALA A 197 -31.72 10.23 5.19
N ALA A 198 -31.24 11.47 5.32
CA ALA A 198 -30.64 12.23 4.22
C ALA A 198 -29.34 11.57 3.75
N LEU A 199 -28.42 11.24 4.68
CA LEU A 199 -27.16 10.58 4.35
C LEU A 199 -27.35 9.22 3.66
N LEU A 200 -28.27 8.41 4.16
CA LEU A 200 -28.60 7.11 3.55
C LEU A 200 -29.10 7.27 2.10
N ARG A 201 -29.96 8.27 1.84
CA ARG A 201 -30.42 8.55 0.47
C ARG A 201 -29.27 9.01 -0.42
N LEU A 202 -28.39 9.87 0.12
CA LEU A 202 -27.23 10.38 -0.63
C LEU A 202 -26.28 9.24 -1.00
N ILE A 203 -25.91 8.39 -0.04
CA ILE A 203 -25.05 7.22 -0.29
C ILE A 203 -25.67 6.30 -1.34
N LEU A 204 -26.97 6.00 -1.21
CA LEU A 204 -27.67 5.17 -2.20
C LEU A 204 -27.73 5.85 -3.57
N GLY A 205 -27.88 7.15 -3.64
CA GLY A 205 -27.86 7.90 -4.89
C GLY A 205 -26.50 7.84 -5.57
N ILE A 206 -25.43 7.98 -4.80
CA ILE A 206 -24.04 7.86 -5.29
C ILE A 206 -23.76 6.44 -5.79
N THR A 207 -24.04 5.42 -4.96
CA THR A 207 -23.76 4.03 -5.33
C THR A 207 -24.56 3.57 -6.55
N MET A 208 -25.83 3.95 -6.66
CA MET A 208 -26.65 3.68 -7.85
C MET A 208 -26.09 4.38 -9.11
N HIS A 209 -25.59 5.61 -8.97
CA HIS A 209 -24.94 6.31 -10.08
C HIS A 209 -23.67 5.59 -10.52
N MET A 210 -22.83 5.16 -9.58
CA MET A 210 -21.62 4.39 -9.88
C MET A 210 -21.96 3.07 -10.58
N ASP A 211 -22.90 2.30 -10.05
CA ASP A 211 -23.33 1.03 -10.66
C ASP A 211 -23.84 1.20 -12.09
N GLU A 212 -24.51 2.32 -12.38
CA GLU A 212 -25.09 2.59 -13.71
C GLU A 212 -24.07 3.20 -14.70
N LYS A 213 -23.26 4.16 -14.24
CA LYS A 213 -22.40 4.99 -15.10
C LYS A 213 -20.93 4.62 -15.07
N ARG A 214 -20.47 3.99 -13.99
CA ARG A 214 -19.07 3.67 -13.71
C ARG A 214 -18.93 2.26 -13.16
N PRO A 215 -19.44 1.21 -13.85
CA PRO A 215 -19.45 -0.17 -13.33
C PRO A 215 -18.06 -0.78 -13.14
N GLU A 216 -17.00 -0.14 -13.65
CA GLU A 216 -15.60 -0.52 -13.48
C GLU A 216 -14.99 -0.03 -12.15
N LEU A 217 -15.64 0.92 -11.45
CA LEU A 217 -15.21 1.37 -10.13
C LEU A 217 -15.54 0.33 -9.08
N VAL A 218 -14.64 0.16 -8.13
CA VAL A 218 -14.92 -0.62 -6.91
C VAL A 218 -15.08 0.35 -5.76
N TYR A 219 -16.19 0.25 -5.05
CA TYR A 219 -16.43 1.11 -3.89
C TYR A 219 -16.81 0.30 -2.66
N ASN A 220 -16.51 0.86 -1.50
CA ASN A 220 -16.85 0.34 -0.19
C ASN A 220 -17.47 1.45 0.67
N ILE A 221 -18.57 1.16 1.37
CA ILE A 221 -19.10 2.03 2.42
C ILE A 221 -18.42 1.58 3.70
N ARG A 222 -17.41 2.32 4.15
CA ARG A 222 -16.55 1.89 5.25
C ARG A 222 -17.18 2.16 6.62
N ASP A 223 -17.72 3.34 6.81
CA ASP A 223 -18.16 3.79 8.12
C ASP A 223 -19.44 4.62 8.03
N LEU A 224 -20.25 4.55 9.06
CA LEU A 224 -21.47 5.34 9.18
C LEU A 224 -21.72 5.69 10.65
N ARG A 225 -21.68 6.98 10.98
CA ARG A 225 -21.82 7.46 12.36
C ARG A 225 -22.83 8.59 12.44
N SER A 226 -23.66 8.58 13.48
CA SER A 226 -24.53 9.71 13.81
C SER A 226 -24.15 10.32 15.15
N SER A 227 -24.48 11.60 15.33
CA SER A 227 -24.38 12.23 16.65
C SER A 227 -25.23 11.46 17.66
N GLN A 228 -24.74 11.31 18.89
CA GLN A 228 -25.50 10.63 19.94
C GLN A 228 -26.81 11.37 20.18
N ALA A 229 -27.90 10.59 20.07
CA ALA A 229 -29.21 11.12 20.25
C ALA A 229 -30.03 10.09 21.05
N GLY A 230 -30.37 10.32 22.21
CA GLY A 230 -31.30 9.45 22.96
C GLY A 230 -32.65 9.33 22.24
N PHE A 231 -33.72 9.94 22.78
CA PHE A 231 -35.02 9.96 22.12
C PHE A 231 -35.24 11.21 21.23
N VAL A 232 -34.22 11.59 20.45
CA VAL A 232 -34.25 12.77 19.58
C VAL A 232 -33.79 12.42 18.18
N VAL A 233 -34.14 13.26 17.21
CA VAL A 233 -33.52 13.21 15.86
C VAL A 233 -32.10 13.69 15.99
N PRO A 234 -31.08 12.97 15.47
CA PRO A 234 -29.68 13.41 15.51
C PRO A 234 -29.46 14.75 14.83
N GLU A 235 -28.46 15.50 15.28
CA GLU A 235 -28.07 16.76 14.65
C GLU A 235 -27.21 16.55 13.40
N SER A 236 -26.42 15.48 13.35
CA SER A 236 -25.54 15.16 12.22
C SER A 236 -25.43 13.66 11.97
N CYS A 237 -25.03 13.32 10.76
CA CYS A 237 -24.62 11.98 10.37
C CYS A 237 -23.47 12.08 9.38
N GLU A 238 -22.51 11.18 9.49
CA GLU A 238 -21.29 11.12 8.65
C GLU A 238 -21.12 9.71 8.11
N GLY A 239 -20.55 9.58 6.94
CA GLY A 239 -20.22 8.32 6.30
C GLY A 239 -19.03 8.45 5.39
N TRP A 240 -18.28 7.35 5.20
CA TRP A 240 -17.09 7.29 4.38
C TRP A 240 -17.28 6.27 3.27
N LEU A 241 -16.86 6.65 2.07
CA LEU A 241 -16.74 5.78 0.91
C LEU A 241 -15.29 5.71 0.46
N ASP A 242 -14.81 4.50 0.26
CA ASP A 242 -13.54 4.20 -0.38
C ASP A 242 -13.84 3.85 -1.84
N ILE A 243 -13.20 4.51 -2.78
CA ILE A 243 -13.42 4.29 -4.22
C ILE A 243 -12.08 3.95 -4.87
N HIS A 244 -11.96 2.74 -5.42
CA HIS A 244 -10.80 2.32 -6.21
C HIS A 244 -11.10 2.54 -7.69
N LEU A 245 -10.22 3.30 -8.35
CA LEU A 245 -10.38 3.72 -9.73
C LEU A 245 -9.39 2.97 -10.63
N PRO A 246 -9.86 2.28 -11.67
CA PRO A 246 -8.97 1.79 -12.71
C PRO A 246 -8.07 2.92 -13.23
N PRO A 247 -6.82 2.62 -13.62
CA PRO A 247 -5.85 3.66 -14.01
C PRO A 247 -6.23 4.44 -15.28
N SER A 248 -7.26 3.99 -16.01
CA SER A 248 -7.84 4.70 -17.15
C SER A 248 -8.85 5.78 -16.75
N GLU A 249 -9.34 5.75 -15.52
CA GLU A 249 -10.35 6.68 -15.03
C GLU A 249 -9.72 7.98 -14.53
N SER A 250 -10.39 9.09 -14.83
CA SER A 250 -10.00 10.41 -14.35
C SER A 250 -10.57 10.63 -12.95
N VAL A 251 -9.71 10.75 -11.96
CA VAL A 251 -10.15 11.06 -10.59
C VAL A 251 -10.91 12.39 -10.53
N GLY A 252 -10.48 13.40 -11.32
CA GLY A 252 -11.16 14.69 -11.37
C GLY A 252 -12.58 14.62 -11.94
N ASP A 253 -12.83 13.75 -12.91
CA ASP A 253 -14.19 13.56 -13.46
C ASP A 253 -15.10 12.90 -12.43
N ILE A 254 -14.61 11.90 -11.70
CA ILE A 254 -15.36 11.24 -10.62
C ILE A 254 -15.68 12.23 -9.51
N MET A 255 -14.69 13.04 -9.08
CA MET A 255 -14.91 14.08 -8.07
C MET A 255 -16.01 15.07 -8.50
N ALA A 256 -15.97 15.54 -9.74
CA ALA A 256 -16.98 16.46 -10.27
C ALA A 256 -18.39 15.82 -10.32
N GLU A 257 -18.49 14.54 -10.70
CA GLU A 257 -19.77 13.80 -10.67
C GLU A 257 -20.34 13.69 -9.25
N LEU A 258 -19.48 13.38 -8.26
CA LEU A 258 -19.89 13.29 -6.84
C LEU A 258 -20.34 14.65 -6.30
N GLU A 259 -19.60 15.72 -6.60
CA GLU A 259 -20.00 17.09 -6.24
C GLU A 259 -21.37 17.47 -6.83
N GLU A 260 -21.62 17.10 -8.09
CA GLU A 260 -22.90 17.38 -8.76
C GLU A 260 -24.05 16.61 -8.09
N ILE A 261 -23.84 15.35 -7.70
CA ILE A 261 -24.85 14.54 -6.99
C ILE A 261 -25.18 15.18 -5.65
N VAL A 262 -24.17 15.58 -4.86
CA VAL A 262 -24.36 16.20 -3.54
C VAL A 262 -25.06 17.55 -3.68
N ALA A 263 -24.69 18.36 -4.67
CA ALA A 263 -25.35 19.65 -4.93
C ALA A 263 -26.84 19.49 -5.26
N ARG A 264 -27.18 18.51 -6.10
CA ARG A 264 -28.59 18.19 -6.43
C ARG A 264 -29.38 17.70 -5.20
N ASP A 265 -28.77 16.86 -4.37
CA ASP A 265 -29.39 16.39 -3.14
C ASP A 265 -29.72 17.57 -2.20
N GLY A 266 -28.79 18.51 -2.05
CA GLY A 266 -28.97 19.72 -1.25
C GLY A 266 -30.11 20.65 -1.74
N GLU A 267 -30.40 20.67 -3.03
CA GLU A 267 -31.54 21.41 -3.58
C GLU A 267 -32.89 20.76 -3.21
N VAL A 268 -32.93 19.44 -3.16
CA VAL A 268 -34.14 18.65 -2.85
C VAL A 268 -34.39 18.57 -1.35
N ASN A 269 -33.33 18.39 -0.55
CA ASN A 269 -33.40 18.14 0.90
C ASN A 269 -33.12 19.41 1.73
N LYS A 270 -33.61 20.57 1.32
CA LYS A 270 -33.35 21.90 1.92
C LYS A 270 -33.32 22.03 3.46
N PRO A 271 -34.04 21.24 4.28
CA PRO A 271 -33.94 21.35 5.73
C PRO A 271 -32.67 20.71 6.32
N VAL A 272 -31.96 19.87 5.54
CA VAL A 272 -30.71 19.19 5.92
C VAL A 272 -29.62 19.63 4.96
N GLU A 273 -28.51 20.08 5.49
CA GLU A 273 -27.33 20.45 4.73
C GLU A 273 -26.50 19.20 4.45
N SER A 274 -26.17 18.96 3.17
CA SER A 274 -25.30 17.86 2.73
C SER A 274 -23.96 18.43 2.31
N MET A 275 -22.87 17.83 2.77
CA MET A 275 -21.49 18.24 2.47
C MET A 275 -20.68 17.03 2.03
N LEU A 276 -19.69 17.30 1.18
CA LEU A 276 -18.73 16.35 0.64
C LEU A 276 -17.33 16.88 0.93
N HIS A 277 -16.45 15.99 1.36
CA HIS A 277 -15.03 16.26 1.52
C HIS A 277 -14.23 15.10 0.93
N PHE A 278 -13.14 15.40 0.23
CA PHE A 278 -12.21 14.41 -0.27
C PHE A 278 -10.97 14.41 0.63
N ASP A 279 -10.73 13.31 1.31
CA ASP A 279 -9.60 13.18 2.24
C ASP A 279 -8.34 12.72 1.49
N THR A 280 -8.41 11.61 0.78
CA THR A 280 -7.31 11.06 -0.01
C THR A 280 -7.66 11.07 -1.49
N ILE A 281 -6.74 11.57 -2.32
CA ILE A 281 -6.91 11.70 -3.78
C ILE A 281 -5.66 11.18 -4.47
N ASP A 282 -5.69 9.94 -4.91
CA ASP A 282 -4.59 9.31 -5.62
C ASP A 282 -4.99 8.88 -7.03
N SER A 283 -4.31 9.42 -8.03
CA SER A 283 -4.50 8.99 -9.42
C SER A 283 -3.85 7.64 -9.67
N GLY A 284 -4.53 6.76 -10.40
CA GLY A 284 -3.94 5.55 -10.94
C GLY A 284 -2.92 5.85 -12.05
N PHE A 285 -2.13 4.83 -12.42
CA PHE A 285 -1.16 4.97 -13.50
C PHE A 285 -0.98 3.69 -14.32
N ILE A 286 -0.48 3.86 -15.54
CA ILE A 286 -0.07 2.76 -16.43
C ILE A 286 1.38 3.01 -16.84
N LEU A 287 2.28 2.14 -16.41
CA LEU A 287 3.66 2.12 -16.87
C LEU A 287 3.74 1.34 -18.19
N PRO A 288 4.29 1.92 -19.26
CA PRO A 288 4.54 1.18 -20.50
C PRO A 288 5.43 -0.05 -20.27
N GLU A 289 5.11 -1.16 -20.94
CA GLU A 289 5.88 -2.43 -20.84
C GLU A 289 7.24 -2.34 -21.54
N LYS A 290 8.00 -1.29 -21.19
CA LYS A 290 9.34 -0.98 -21.74
C LYS A 290 10.19 -0.24 -20.71
N GLY A 291 11.49 -0.33 -20.88
CA GLY A 291 12.46 0.36 -20.02
C GLY A 291 13.35 -0.61 -19.27
N MET A 292 14.44 -0.09 -18.72
CA MET A 292 15.55 -0.89 -18.20
C MET A 292 15.09 -1.92 -17.14
N VAL A 293 14.31 -1.50 -16.14
CA VAL A 293 13.89 -2.39 -15.05
C VAL A 293 12.88 -3.43 -15.55
N VAL A 294 11.92 -3.03 -16.41
CA VAL A 294 10.96 -3.96 -17.03
C VAL A 294 11.67 -5.03 -17.86
N GLU A 295 12.65 -4.65 -18.67
CA GLU A 295 13.44 -5.58 -19.49
C GLU A 295 14.26 -6.54 -18.63
N ARG A 296 14.87 -6.04 -17.54
CA ARG A 296 15.64 -6.88 -16.59
C ARG A 296 14.75 -7.87 -15.87
N LEU A 297 13.58 -7.44 -15.38
CA LEU A 297 12.61 -8.33 -14.77
C LEU A 297 12.15 -9.41 -15.77
N ARG A 298 11.83 -9.04 -17.00
CA ARG A 298 11.44 -9.99 -18.05
C ARG A 298 12.53 -11.03 -18.32
N GLU A 299 13.82 -10.61 -18.37
CA GLU A 299 14.95 -11.52 -18.52
C GLU A 299 15.05 -12.49 -17.31
N ILE A 300 14.86 -12.00 -16.09
CA ILE A 300 14.88 -12.81 -14.86
C ILE A 300 13.74 -13.83 -14.88
N TYR A 301 12.51 -13.41 -15.22
CA TYR A 301 11.35 -14.28 -15.32
C TYR A 301 11.57 -15.38 -16.37
N SER A 302 12.12 -15.01 -17.53
CA SER A 302 12.45 -15.97 -18.59
C SER A 302 13.47 -17.02 -18.13
N LYS A 303 14.55 -16.59 -17.47
CA LYS A 303 15.61 -17.49 -16.94
C LYS A 303 15.07 -18.47 -15.89
N ARG A 304 14.07 -18.03 -15.11
CA ARG A 304 13.43 -18.81 -14.06
C ARG A 304 12.23 -19.62 -14.56
N SER A 305 11.91 -19.57 -15.85
CA SER A 305 10.71 -20.17 -16.43
C SER A 305 9.40 -19.72 -15.75
N LEU A 306 9.38 -18.49 -15.27
CA LEU A 306 8.19 -17.86 -14.72
C LEU A 306 7.38 -17.16 -15.83
N PRO A 307 6.04 -17.18 -15.76
CA PRO A 307 5.23 -16.51 -16.77
C PRO A 307 5.35 -14.98 -16.65
N TRP A 308 5.68 -14.32 -17.76
CA TRP A 308 5.60 -12.85 -17.85
C TRP A 308 4.20 -12.46 -18.33
N LYS A 309 3.33 -12.13 -17.40
CA LYS A 309 1.94 -11.70 -17.66
C LYS A 309 1.60 -10.54 -16.73
N PRO A 310 2.02 -9.32 -17.07
CA PRO A 310 1.70 -8.16 -16.25
C PRO A 310 0.19 -7.99 -16.05
N ALA A 311 -0.19 -7.59 -14.84
CA ALA A 311 -1.56 -7.33 -14.45
C ALA A 311 -1.66 -5.96 -13.73
N PRO A 312 -2.83 -5.36 -13.61
CA PRO A 312 -3.02 -4.21 -12.73
C PRO A 312 -2.96 -4.64 -11.25
N PHE A 313 -2.38 -3.80 -10.40
CA PHE A 313 -2.63 -3.86 -8.97
C PHE A 313 -3.93 -3.12 -8.69
N ILE A 314 -4.91 -3.82 -8.14
CA ILE A 314 -6.30 -3.35 -8.02
C ILE A 314 -6.58 -2.58 -6.74
N SER A 315 -5.54 -2.06 -6.08
CA SER A 315 -5.62 -1.16 -4.94
C SER A 315 -4.70 0.04 -5.17
N HIS A 316 -4.79 1.05 -4.31
CA HIS A 316 -3.74 2.06 -4.17
C HIS A 316 -2.58 1.48 -3.35
N SER A 317 -1.47 2.19 -3.33
CA SER A 317 -0.28 1.88 -2.53
C SER A 317 0.69 3.08 -2.58
N ASP A 318 1.82 2.98 -1.89
CA ASP A 318 2.93 3.94 -2.02
C ASP A 318 3.37 4.19 -3.46
N ALA A 319 3.01 3.27 -4.39
CA ALA A 319 3.27 3.44 -5.82
C ALA A 319 2.64 4.70 -6.40
N ASN A 320 1.47 5.11 -5.90
CA ASN A 320 0.78 6.32 -6.36
C ASN A 320 1.60 7.57 -5.99
N GLN A 321 2.12 7.63 -4.77
CA GLN A 321 2.94 8.74 -4.27
C GLN A 321 4.26 8.83 -5.05
N LEU A 322 4.94 7.69 -5.24
CA LEU A 322 6.18 7.64 -6.00
C LEU A 322 5.96 8.02 -7.47
N TRP A 323 4.88 7.55 -8.09
CA TRP A 323 4.53 7.90 -9.47
C TRP A 323 4.27 9.38 -9.65
N GLN A 324 3.53 10.01 -8.74
CA GLN A 324 3.27 11.45 -8.74
C GLN A 324 4.56 12.27 -8.65
N ALA A 325 5.57 11.75 -7.94
CA ALA A 325 6.90 12.35 -7.87
C ALA A 325 7.79 12.06 -9.10
N GLY A 326 7.28 11.35 -10.11
CA GLY A 326 7.99 11.06 -11.36
C GLY A 326 8.83 9.78 -11.33
N VAL A 327 8.72 8.95 -10.29
CA VAL A 327 9.37 7.64 -10.20
C VAL A 327 8.58 6.61 -11.01
N ARG A 328 9.24 5.83 -11.88
CA ARG A 328 8.62 4.72 -12.61
C ARG A 328 8.50 3.52 -11.71
N THR A 329 7.29 3.20 -11.30
CA THR A 329 7.02 2.23 -10.25
C THR A 329 6.46 0.92 -10.81
N ILE A 330 6.93 -0.21 -10.29
CA ILE A 330 6.46 -1.57 -10.55
C ILE A 330 6.13 -2.19 -9.20
N LEU A 331 4.96 -2.81 -9.08
CA LEU A 331 4.63 -3.58 -7.88
C LEU A 331 4.93 -5.05 -8.15
N LEU A 332 5.66 -5.67 -7.22
CA LEU A 332 6.08 -7.06 -7.35
C LEU A 332 6.49 -7.61 -5.98
N GLY A 333 5.70 -8.46 -5.40
CA GLY A 333 6.02 -9.11 -4.13
C GLY A 333 5.28 -10.41 -3.89
N PRO A 334 5.63 -11.10 -2.80
CA PRO A 334 5.01 -12.35 -2.39
C PRO A 334 3.67 -12.09 -1.72
N GLY A 335 2.83 -13.12 -1.63
CA GLY A 335 1.50 -13.01 -1.05
C GLY A 335 0.45 -12.58 -2.05
N GLN A 336 -0.80 -12.61 -1.65
CA GLN A 336 -1.94 -12.29 -2.50
C GLN A 336 -2.77 -11.19 -1.84
N LEU A 337 -3.10 -10.14 -2.59
CA LEU A 337 -3.91 -9.01 -2.10
C LEU A 337 -5.23 -9.44 -1.43
N LYS A 338 -5.89 -10.49 -1.93
CA LYS A 338 -7.12 -11.04 -1.33
C LYS A 338 -6.93 -11.63 0.09
N LYS A 339 -5.67 -11.80 0.53
CA LYS A 339 -5.31 -12.26 1.87
C LYS A 339 -4.91 -11.11 2.78
N ALA A 340 -4.60 -9.94 2.21
CA ALA A 340 -4.35 -8.72 2.98
C ALA A 340 -5.59 -8.32 3.78
N HIS A 341 -5.38 -7.73 4.96
CA HIS A 341 -6.42 -7.22 5.84
C HIS A 341 -7.47 -8.28 6.28
N ALA A 342 -7.14 -9.55 6.17
CA ALA A 342 -8.02 -10.65 6.57
C ALA A 342 -7.56 -11.30 7.89
N PRO A 343 -8.47 -11.82 8.71
CA PRO A 343 -8.09 -12.49 9.98
C PRO A 343 -7.16 -13.71 9.78
N ASP A 344 -7.18 -14.31 8.58
CA ASP A 344 -6.34 -15.44 8.16
C ASP A 344 -5.26 -15.01 7.16
N GLU A 345 -4.79 -13.77 7.29
CA GLU A 345 -3.73 -13.25 6.43
C GLU A 345 -2.52 -14.19 6.40
N SER A 346 -2.01 -14.46 5.20
CA SER A 346 -0.94 -15.45 5.04
C SER A 346 -0.20 -15.32 3.72
N ALA A 347 1.07 -15.77 3.72
CA ALA A 347 1.92 -15.83 2.53
C ALA A 347 2.69 -17.15 2.45
N SER A 348 3.00 -17.60 1.22
CA SER A 348 3.87 -18.75 1.00
C SER A 348 5.33 -18.40 1.26
N PHE A 349 6.00 -19.16 2.11
CA PHE A 349 7.43 -18.97 2.38
C PHE A 349 8.29 -19.20 1.11
N ARG A 350 7.89 -20.13 0.24
CA ARG A 350 8.57 -20.32 -1.05
C ARG A 350 8.44 -19.09 -1.94
N GLN A 351 7.29 -18.43 -1.95
CA GLN A 351 7.13 -17.16 -2.68
C GLN A 351 8.00 -16.05 -2.08
N ILE A 352 8.09 -15.96 -0.76
CA ILE A 352 8.98 -15.00 -0.09
C ILE A 352 10.45 -15.25 -0.45
N CYS A 353 10.89 -16.52 -0.48
CA CYS A 353 12.23 -16.88 -0.95
C CYS A 353 12.44 -16.49 -2.41
N LEU A 354 11.48 -16.77 -3.28
CA LEU A 354 11.55 -16.45 -4.70
C LEU A 354 11.57 -14.95 -4.95
N ALA A 355 10.79 -14.16 -4.17
CA ALA A 355 10.85 -12.71 -4.20
C ALA A 355 12.26 -12.20 -3.86
N ALA A 356 12.85 -12.69 -2.77
CA ALA A 356 14.21 -12.32 -2.38
C ALA A 356 15.25 -12.63 -3.47
N GLU A 357 15.12 -13.78 -4.13
CA GLU A 357 15.99 -14.15 -5.25
C GLU A 357 15.79 -13.23 -6.46
N ILE A 358 14.56 -12.85 -6.80
CA ILE A 358 14.24 -11.92 -7.89
C ILE A 358 14.81 -10.53 -7.57
N TYR A 359 14.63 -10.02 -6.35
CA TYR A 359 15.17 -8.73 -5.94
C TYR A 359 16.72 -8.70 -5.97
N TYR A 360 17.35 -9.77 -5.50
CA TYR A 360 18.79 -9.93 -5.58
C TYR A 360 19.29 -9.92 -7.04
N GLU A 361 18.69 -10.73 -7.91
CA GLU A 361 19.06 -10.78 -9.34
C GLU A 361 18.81 -9.46 -10.06
N LEU A 362 17.71 -8.78 -9.74
CA LEU A 362 17.41 -7.46 -10.29
C LEU A 362 18.47 -6.44 -9.87
N ALA A 363 18.81 -6.39 -8.59
CA ALA A 363 19.84 -5.50 -8.10
C ALA A 363 21.21 -5.78 -8.76
N MET A 364 21.59 -7.05 -8.92
CA MET A 364 22.80 -7.45 -9.64
C MET A 364 22.77 -7.01 -11.11
N ALA A 365 21.62 -7.14 -11.78
CA ALA A 365 21.45 -6.71 -13.17
C ALA A 365 21.56 -5.19 -13.34
N MET A 366 21.19 -4.40 -12.32
CA MET A 366 21.34 -2.95 -12.31
C MET A 366 22.82 -2.51 -12.24
N GLY A 367 23.69 -3.32 -11.63
CA GLY A 367 25.14 -3.09 -11.59
C GLY A 367 25.86 -3.38 -12.91
N GLN A 368 25.22 -4.11 -13.82
CA GLN A 368 25.83 -4.49 -15.11
C GLN A 368 25.54 -3.42 -16.16
N ARG A 369 26.59 -2.78 -16.70
CA ARG A 369 26.43 -1.95 -17.92
C ARG A 369 26.00 -2.83 -19.07
N LYS A 370 24.91 -2.48 -19.80
CA LYS A 370 24.63 -3.12 -21.08
C LYS A 370 25.86 -2.89 -21.99
N PRO A 371 26.41 -3.90 -22.67
CA PRO A 371 27.36 -3.65 -23.76
C PRO A 371 26.65 -2.74 -24.77
N ARG A 372 27.34 -1.69 -25.16
CA ARG A 372 26.89 -0.72 -26.18
C ARG A 372 26.64 -1.40 -27.54
#